data_e88fb15f83734bbe94ec599ba7b0571a
#
_entry.id   e88fb15f83734bbe94ec599ba7b0571a
#
_cell.length_a   1.000
_cell.length_b   1.000
_cell.length_c   1.000
_cell.angle_alpha   90.00
_cell.angle_beta   90.00
_cell.angle_gamma   90.00
#
_symmetry.space_group_name_H-M   'P 1'
#
loop_
_entity.id
_entity.type
_entity.pdbx_description
1 polymer ?
#
loop_
_entity_poly.entity_id
_entity_poly.type
_entity_poly.pdbx_seq_one_letter_code
_entity_poly.pdbx_strand_id
1 'polypeptide(L)'
;RLPCSRVQAEAVNLVTCTGTHTTNWSPGLTNTSQTIVVSTMSSWNTCVSLSFPLVTSASSSESFQSTFSCESLLLPTSSRTWVISWSDGVTSTYKFNATINNIGTLNTTIVGVGAIVDGRYKGANATSTFLLGNLQSTLNNGCDTATGVTSVSGLSTLLITP
;
A
#
# COMPACT_ATOMS: atom_id res chain seq x y z
N ARG A 1 16.28 47.54 -12.73
CA ARG A 1 16.48 46.13 -12.34
C ARG A 1 15.14 45.42 -12.39
N LEU A 2 15.03 44.46 -13.30
CA LEU A 2 13.89 43.56 -13.35
C LEU A 2 13.92 42.68 -12.12
N PRO A 3 12.80 42.51 -11.35
CA PRO A 3 12.77 41.61 -10.26
C PRO A 3 12.97 40.17 -10.80
N CYS A 4 13.92 39.46 -10.23
CA CYS A 4 14.03 38.02 -10.42
C CYS A 4 12.72 37.38 -9.95
N SER A 5 11.81 37.08 -10.84
CA SER A 5 10.68 36.25 -10.47
C SER A 5 11.23 34.85 -10.16
N ARG A 6 11.21 34.49 -8.91
CA ARG A 6 11.41 33.11 -8.52
C ARG A 6 10.25 32.31 -9.09
N VAL A 7 10.50 31.63 -10.19
CA VAL A 7 9.61 30.57 -10.60
C VAL A 7 9.69 29.53 -9.49
N GLN A 8 8.66 29.42 -8.67
CA GLN A 8 8.55 28.29 -7.77
C GLN A 8 8.50 27.05 -8.63
N ALA A 9 9.54 26.23 -8.54
CA ALA A 9 9.48 24.91 -9.12
C ALA A 9 8.30 24.17 -8.49
N GLU A 10 7.37 23.71 -9.31
CA GLU A 10 6.32 22.79 -8.84
C GLU A 10 6.99 21.61 -8.17
N ALA A 11 6.40 21.12 -7.04
CA ALA A 11 6.87 19.93 -6.38
C ALA A 11 6.82 18.76 -7.36
N VAL A 12 7.99 18.26 -7.75
CA VAL A 12 8.12 17.15 -8.68
C VAL A 12 8.12 15.86 -7.87
N ASN A 13 7.36 14.87 -8.32
CA ASN A 13 7.40 13.54 -7.71
C ASN A 13 8.82 12.98 -7.78
N LEU A 14 9.34 12.49 -6.66
CA LEU A 14 10.67 11.87 -6.64
C LEU A 14 10.64 10.51 -7.32
N VAL A 15 9.62 9.70 -7.04
CA VAL A 15 9.42 8.37 -7.63
C VAL A 15 7.94 8.10 -7.77
N THR A 16 7.54 7.53 -8.89
CA THR A 16 6.21 6.97 -9.11
C THR A 16 6.35 5.50 -9.49
N CYS A 17 5.74 4.61 -8.72
CA CYS A 17 5.78 3.17 -8.95
C CYS A 17 4.38 2.62 -9.19
N THR A 18 4.28 1.64 -10.09
CA THR A 18 3.07 0.88 -10.36
C THR A 18 3.35 -0.61 -10.31
N GLY A 19 2.38 -1.38 -9.89
CA GLY A 19 2.48 -2.82 -9.78
C GLY A 19 1.25 -3.44 -9.16
N THR A 20 1.46 -4.46 -8.35
CA THR A 20 0.39 -5.24 -7.71
C THR A 20 0.63 -5.37 -6.22
N HIS A 21 -0.44 -5.56 -5.49
CA HIS A 21 -0.41 -5.90 -4.07
C HIS A 21 -1.26 -7.12 -3.82
N THR A 22 -0.77 -8.01 -2.97
CA THR A 22 -1.49 -9.21 -2.54
C THR A 22 -1.48 -9.27 -1.03
N THR A 23 -2.63 -9.58 -0.45
CA THR A 23 -2.78 -9.87 0.97
C THR A 23 -3.31 -11.28 1.13
N ASN A 24 -2.67 -12.06 1.98
CA ASN A 24 -3.05 -13.42 2.31
C ASN A 24 -3.42 -13.51 3.79
N TRP A 25 -4.43 -14.30 4.10
CA TRP A 25 -4.87 -14.58 5.46
C TRP A 25 -4.82 -16.08 5.74
N SER A 26 -4.21 -16.46 6.85
CA SER A 26 -4.13 -17.85 7.30
C SER A 26 -4.45 -17.92 8.80
N PRO A 27 -5.52 -18.62 9.19
CA PRO A 27 -6.59 -19.17 8.36
C PRO A 27 -7.37 -18.08 7.61
N GLY A 28 -8.22 -18.48 6.67
CA GLY A 28 -9.03 -17.55 5.89
C GLY A 28 -9.98 -16.71 6.74
N LEU A 29 -10.32 -15.52 6.26
CA LEU A 29 -11.29 -14.64 6.90
C LEU A 29 -12.70 -15.22 6.81
N THR A 30 -13.38 -15.28 7.94
CA THR A 30 -14.78 -15.65 8.05
C THR A 30 -15.55 -14.58 8.82
N ASN A 31 -16.84 -14.79 9.02
CA ASN A 31 -17.66 -13.89 9.85
C ASN A 31 -17.34 -14.00 11.35
N THR A 32 -16.58 -15.01 11.76
CA THR A 32 -16.15 -15.20 13.14
C THR A 32 -14.76 -14.63 13.34
N SER A 33 -14.57 -13.81 14.37
CA SER A 33 -13.25 -13.29 14.74
C SER A 33 -12.35 -14.43 15.20
N GLN A 34 -11.14 -14.47 14.66
CA GLN A 34 -10.11 -15.43 15.04
C GLN A 34 -8.72 -14.83 14.85
N THR A 35 -7.73 -15.47 15.46
CA THR A 35 -6.33 -15.08 15.29
C THR A 35 -5.86 -15.50 13.90
N ILE A 36 -5.39 -14.55 13.12
CA ILE A 36 -5.00 -14.72 11.71
C ILE A 36 -3.61 -14.19 11.50
N VAL A 37 -2.81 -14.96 10.77
CA VAL A 37 -1.53 -14.47 10.21
C VAL A 37 -1.83 -13.80 8.88
N VAL A 38 -1.49 -12.51 8.81
CA VAL A 38 -1.63 -11.69 7.62
C VAL A 38 -0.27 -11.53 6.96
N SER A 39 -0.20 -11.86 5.68
CA SER A 39 1.01 -11.64 4.87
C SER A 39 0.67 -10.70 3.73
N THR A 40 1.41 -9.61 3.60
CA THR A 40 1.22 -8.63 2.55
C THR A 40 2.45 -8.58 1.66
N MET A 41 2.25 -8.44 0.36
CA MET A 41 3.32 -8.27 -0.60
C MET A 41 2.92 -7.24 -1.64
N SER A 42 3.73 -6.23 -1.79
CA SER A 42 3.66 -5.27 -2.89
C SER A 42 4.83 -5.50 -3.83
N SER A 43 4.53 -5.58 -5.12
CA SER A 43 5.54 -5.72 -6.16
C SER A 43 5.28 -4.62 -7.19
N TRP A 44 6.12 -3.60 -7.15
CA TRP A 44 6.07 -2.49 -8.10
C TRP A 44 7.10 -2.73 -9.18
N ASN A 45 6.66 -3.35 -10.25
CA ASN A 45 7.55 -3.78 -11.35
C ASN A 45 8.05 -2.60 -12.19
N THR A 46 7.38 -1.48 -12.13
CA THR A 46 7.73 -0.29 -12.90
C THR A 46 7.77 0.93 -11.99
N CYS A 47 8.95 1.48 -11.81
CA CYS A 47 9.16 2.75 -11.14
C CYS A 47 9.80 3.75 -12.09
N VAL A 48 9.30 4.99 -12.07
CA VAL A 48 9.91 6.13 -12.75
C VAL A 48 10.49 7.06 -11.69
N SER A 49 11.81 7.18 -11.69
CA SER A 49 12.56 7.99 -10.75
C SER A 49 13.05 9.25 -11.44
N LEU A 50 12.77 10.42 -10.86
CA LEU A 50 13.18 11.71 -11.38
C LEU A 50 14.40 12.28 -10.64
N SER A 51 14.92 11.56 -9.67
CA SER A 51 16.14 11.93 -8.92
C SER A 51 17.10 10.75 -8.86
N PHE A 52 18.40 11.06 -8.79
CA PHE A 52 19.41 10.03 -8.59
C PHE A 52 19.43 9.51 -7.14
N PRO A 53 19.72 8.22 -6.94
CA PRO A 53 19.92 7.19 -7.96
C PRO A 53 18.62 6.77 -8.62
N LEU A 54 18.66 6.43 -9.91
CA LEU A 54 17.48 5.97 -10.65
C LEU A 54 17.11 4.57 -10.21
N VAL A 55 15.88 4.40 -9.76
CA VAL A 55 15.30 3.11 -9.39
C VAL A 55 14.24 2.72 -10.43
N THR A 56 14.16 1.44 -10.75
CA THR A 56 13.29 0.92 -11.81
C THR A 56 12.18 0.04 -11.28
N SER A 57 12.34 -0.50 -10.08
CA SER A 57 11.36 -1.33 -9.42
C SER A 57 11.52 -1.27 -7.91
N ALA A 58 10.51 -1.76 -7.21
CA ALA A 58 10.52 -1.84 -5.76
C ALA A 58 9.62 -2.98 -5.28
N SER A 59 9.81 -3.40 -4.05
CA SER A 59 8.95 -4.39 -3.40
C SER A 59 8.85 -4.15 -1.91
N SER A 60 7.80 -4.68 -1.30
CA SER A 60 7.62 -4.67 0.15
C SER A 60 6.89 -5.93 0.57
N SER A 61 7.32 -6.55 1.65
CA SER A 61 6.68 -7.72 2.25
C SER A 61 6.58 -7.52 3.76
N GLU A 62 5.44 -7.89 4.33
CA GLU A 62 5.22 -7.83 5.76
C GLU A 62 4.39 -9.06 6.19
N SER A 63 4.63 -9.54 7.39
CA SER A 63 3.82 -10.57 8.02
C SER A 63 3.56 -10.18 9.46
N PHE A 64 2.32 -10.27 9.88
CA PHE A 64 1.93 -9.99 11.26
C PHE A 64 0.73 -10.83 11.67
N GLN A 65 0.49 -10.92 12.97
CA GLN A 65 -0.63 -11.66 13.53
C GLN A 65 -1.61 -10.69 14.20
N SER A 66 -2.88 -10.88 13.95
CA SER A 66 -3.93 -10.06 14.55
C SER A 66 -5.25 -10.81 14.58
N THR A 67 -6.20 -10.29 15.34
CA THR A 67 -7.55 -10.85 15.40
C THR A 67 -8.43 -10.13 14.39
N PHE A 68 -8.95 -10.90 13.42
CA PHE A 68 -9.76 -10.39 12.32
C PHE A 68 -11.00 -11.21 12.06
N SER A 69 -11.99 -10.55 11.48
CA SER A 69 -13.15 -11.14 10.80
C SER A 69 -13.35 -10.41 9.47
N CYS A 70 -14.24 -10.89 8.64
CA CYS A 70 -14.61 -10.20 7.40
C CYS A 70 -15.14 -8.79 7.65
N GLU A 71 -15.84 -8.58 8.74
CA GLU A 71 -16.37 -7.28 9.12
C GLU A 71 -15.26 -6.31 9.54
N SER A 72 -14.31 -6.76 10.34
CA SER A 72 -13.23 -5.90 10.84
C SER A 72 -12.21 -5.52 9.76
N LEU A 73 -12.16 -6.24 8.65
CA LEU A 73 -11.28 -5.89 7.53
C LEU A 73 -11.56 -4.48 6.98
N LEU A 74 -12.81 -4.04 7.03
CA LEU A 74 -13.24 -2.74 6.51
C LEU A 74 -13.13 -1.60 7.53
N LEU A 75 -12.63 -1.87 8.73
CA LEU A 75 -12.42 -0.86 9.76
C LEU A 75 -11.08 -0.13 9.55
N PRO A 76 -11.02 1.18 9.92
CA PRO A 76 -9.76 1.92 9.86
C PRO A 76 -8.66 1.21 10.65
N THR A 77 -7.49 1.09 10.06
CA THR A 77 -6.33 0.47 10.69
C THR A 77 -5.49 1.49 11.45
N SER A 78 -4.77 1.01 12.48
CA SER A 78 -3.72 1.78 13.13
C SER A 78 -2.54 2.02 12.18
N SER A 79 -1.60 2.87 12.61
CA SER A 79 -0.36 3.13 11.88
C SER A 79 0.37 1.83 11.50
N ARG A 80 0.85 1.77 10.27
CA ARG A 80 1.61 0.66 9.71
C ARG A 80 3.00 1.13 9.31
N THR A 81 3.92 0.18 9.27
CA THR A 81 5.30 0.42 8.82
C THR A 81 5.68 -0.65 7.82
N TRP A 82 6.11 -0.23 6.64
CA TRP A 82 6.65 -1.11 5.61
C TRP A 82 8.12 -0.78 5.34
N VAL A 83 8.87 -1.81 5.02
CA VAL A 83 10.21 -1.65 4.44
C VAL A 83 10.09 -1.85 2.93
N ILE A 84 10.43 -0.81 2.19
CA ILE A 84 10.44 -0.83 0.72
C ILE A 84 11.87 -1.14 0.29
N SER A 85 12.03 -2.18 -0.53
CA SER A 85 13.32 -2.56 -1.13
C SER A 85 13.34 -2.08 -2.57
N TRP A 86 14.31 -1.22 -2.89
CA TRP A 86 14.49 -0.69 -4.23
C TRP A 86 15.33 -1.64 -5.11
N SER A 87 15.27 -1.46 -6.40
CA SER A 87 15.94 -2.34 -7.38
C SER A 87 17.46 -2.45 -7.22
N ASP A 88 18.11 -1.49 -6.56
CA ASP A 88 19.54 -1.51 -6.27
C ASP A 88 19.88 -2.08 -4.88
N GLY A 89 18.90 -2.58 -4.14
CA GLY A 89 19.09 -3.19 -2.83
C GLY A 89 19.04 -2.21 -1.65
N VAL A 90 18.96 -0.91 -1.89
CA VAL A 90 18.76 0.09 -0.82
C VAL A 90 17.31 0.06 -0.37
N THR A 91 17.05 0.38 0.90
CA THR A 91 15.71 0.32 1.47
C THR A 91 15.21 1.69 1.92
N SER A 92 13.90 1.79 2.05
CA SER A 92 13.20 2.91 2.67
C SER A 92 12.22 2.37 3.69
N THR A 93 12.13 3.03 4.84
CA THR A 93 11.11 2.71 5.85
C THR A 93 9.95 3.67 5.70
N TYR A 94 8.80 3.12 5.38
CA TYR A 94 7.56 3.87 5.12
C TYR A 94 6.59 3.67 6.27
N LYS A 95 6.25 4.75 6.96
CA LYS A 95 5.26 4.76 8.05
C LYS A 95 4.02 5.51 7.58
N PHE A 96 2.85 4.89 7.70
CA PHE A 96 1.61 5.42 7.14
C PHE A 96 0.39 5.02 7.93
N ASN A 97 -0.70 5.74 7.68
CA ASN A 97 -2.05 5.38 8.09
C ASN A 97 -2.85 5.05 6.84
N ALA A 98 -3.63 3.98 6.90
CA ALA A 98 -4.47 3.57 5.79
C ALA A 98 -5.91 3.97 6.01
N THR A 99 -6.55 4.45 4.95
CA THR A 99 -7.99 4.70 4.87
C THR A 99 -8.60 3.85 3.78
N ILE A 100 -9.83 3.41 4.01
CA ILE A 100 -10.56 2.55 3.07
C ILE A 100 -11.68 3.37 2.46
N ASN A 101 -11.67 3.51 1.14
CA ASN A 101 -12.68 4.21 0.37
C ASN A 101 -13.39 3.23 -0.55
N ASN A 102 -14.71 3.11 -0.40
CA ASN A 102 -15.54 2.35 -1.31
C ASN A 102 -16.04 3.28 -2.42
N ILE A 103 -15.68 2.96 -3.66
CA ILE A 103 -16.15 3.68 -4.84
C ILE A 103 -17.22 2.82 -5.50
N GLY A 104 -18.48 3.08 -5.16
CA GLY A 104 -19.60 2.27 -5.61
C GLY A 104 -19.61 0.87 -4.97
N THR A 105 -20.29 -0.08 -5.61
CA THR A 105 -20.40 -1.47 -5.13
C THR A 105 -19.27 -2.37 -5.66
N LEU A 106 -18.49 -1.90 -6.63
CA LEU A 106 -17.54 -2.74 -7.37
C LEU A 106 -16.09 -2.56 -6.99
N ASN A 107 -15.69 -1.38 -6.49
CA ASN A 107 -14.29 -1.06 -6.23
C ASN A 107 -14.09 -0.57 -4.81
N THR A 108 -13.05 -1.08 -4.18
CA THR A 108 -12.56 -0.61 -2.89
C THR A 108 -11.13 -0.12 -3.08
N THR A 109 -10.85 1.09 -2.63
CA THR A 109 -9.50 1.67 -2.67
C THR A 109 -8.98 1.82 -1.24
N ILE A 110 -7.80 1.30 -0.99
CA ILE A 110 -7.08 1.50 0.27
C ILE A 110 -5.95 2.49 -0.01
N VAL A 111 -5.97 3.61 0.71
CA VAL A 111 -4.99 4.68 0.54
C VAL A 111 -4.17 4.79 1.82
N GLY A 112 -2.87 4.58 1.70
CA GLY A 112 -1.90 4.83 2.75
C GLY A 112 -1.27 6.20 2.55
N VAL A 113 -1.29 7.03 3.57
CA VAL A 113 -0.64 8.35 3.56
C VAL A 113 0.32 8.45 4.74
N GLY A 114 1.53 8.82 4.45
CA GLY A 114 2.57 8.93 5.46
C GLY A 114 3.86 9.51 4.94
N ALA A 115 4.96 9.03 5.50
CA ALA A 115 6.29 9.56 5.20
C ALA A 115 7.34 8.46 5.21
N ILE A 116 8.43 8.72 4.53
CA ILE A 116 9.64 7.91 4.64
C ILE A 116 10.41 8.39 5.87
N VAL A 117 10.49 7.53 6.87
CA VAL A 117 11.08 7.87 8.18
C VAL A 117 12.54 7.45 8.29
N ASP A 118 13.01 6.57 7.41
CA ASP A 118 14.41 6.13 7.38
C ASP A 118 14.80 5.62 5.99
N GLY A 119 16.09 5.58 5.70
CA GLY A 119 16.66 5.09 4.47
C GLY A 119 16.56 6.07 3.31
N ARG A 120 16.46 5.54 2.10
CA ARG A 120 16.33 6.37 0.89
C ARG A 120 15.07 7.21 0.94
N TYR A 121 15.18 8.47 0.57
CA TYR A 121 14.12 9.48 0.59
C TYR A 121 13.63 9.86 2.00
N LYS A 122 14.42 9.61 3.03
CA LYS A 122 14.08 10.00 4.40
C LYS A 122 13.62 11.47 4.46
N GLY A 123 12.47 11.70 5.09
CA GLY A 123 11.84 13.01 5.18
C GLY A 123 10.84 13.32 4.07
N ALA A 124 10.79 12.52 3.01
CA ALA A 124 9.82 12.67 1.94
C ALA A 124 8.44 12.16 2.37
N ASN A 125 7.39 12.69 1.72
CA ASN A 125 6.03 12.18 1.84
C ASN A 125 5.85 10.97 0.93
N ALA A 126 5.01 10.05 1.33
CA ALA A 126 4.70 8.88 0.53
C ALA A 126 3.21 8.55 0.61
N THR A 127 2.65 8.19 -0.54
CA THR A 127 1.26 7.76 -0.68
C THR A 127 1.24 6.43 -1.43
N SER A 128 0.61 5.44 -0.85
CA SER A 128 0.37 4.16 -1.49
C SER A 128 -1.11 3.98 -1.77
N THR A 129 -1.44 3.48 -2.94
CA THR A 129 -2.82 3.22 -3.33
C THR A 129 -2.96 1.78 -3.75
N PHE A 130 -4.03 1.15 -3.31
CA PHE A 130 -4.28 -0.25 -3.53
C PHE A 130 -5.74 -0.39 -3.97
N LEU A 131 -5.94 -0.79 -5.22
CA LEU A 131 -7.27 -0.93 -5.81
C LEU A 131 -7.69 -2.39 -5.81
N LEU A 132 -8.75 -2.70 -5.09
CA LEU A 132 -9.36 -4.02 -5.03
C LEU A 132 -10.66 -4.01 -5.82
N GLY A 133 -10.64 -4.56 -7.03
CA GLY A 133 -11.85 -4.83 -7.78
C GLY A 133 -12.65 -5.96 -7.15
N ASN A 134 -13.95 -5.80 -7.04
CA ASN A 134 -14.88 -6.84 -6.58
C ASN A 134 -14.62 -7.37 -5.14
N LEU A 135 -13.98 -6.57 -4.27
CA LEU A 135 -13.74 -7.00 -2.90
C LEU A 135 -15.04 -7.38 -2.18
N GLN A 136 -16.09 -6.56 -2.34
CA GLN A 136 -17.37 -6.82 -1.68
C GLN A 136 -17.98 -8.15 -2.13
N SER A 137 -17.91 -8.47 -3.42
CA SER A 137 -18.36 -9.76 -3.95
C SER A 137 -17.53 -10.92 -3.41
N THR A 138 -16.22 -10.76 -3.33
CA THR A 138 -15.32 -11.78 -2.77
C THR A 138 -15.64 -12.04 -1.30
N LEU A 139 -15.86 -11.01 -0.49
CA LEU A 139 -16.24 -11.15 0.90
C LEU A 139 -17.61 -11.80 1.06
N ASN A 140 -18.59 -11.39 0.27
CA ASN A 140 -19.94 -11.96 0.32
C ASN A 140 -19.97 -13.45 -0.03
N ASN A 141 -19.13 -13.88 -0.96
CA ASN A 141 -19.08 -15.28 -1.39
C ASN A 141 -18.19 -16.17 -0.52
N GLY A 142 -17.20 -15.61 0.15
CA GLY A 142 -16.18 -16.37 0.87
C GLY A 142 -16.37 -16.39 2.40
N CYS A 143 -16.94 -15.34 2.98
CA CYS A 143 -17.01 -15.19 4.44
C CYS A 143 -17.89 -16.23 5.13
N ASP A 144 -18.89 -16.77 4.46
CA ASP A 144 -19.79 -17.79 4.97
C ASP A 144 -19.29 -19.23 4.71
N THR A 145 -18.15 -19.37 4.08
CA THR A 145 -17.58 -20.70 3.80
C THR A 145 -16.67 -21.15 4.94
N ALA A 146 -16.46 -22.46 5.07
CA ALA A 146 -15.56 -23.02 6.08
C ALA A 146 -14.10 -22.59 5.85
N THR A 147 -13.67 -22.45 4.60
CA THR A 147 -12.31 -22.03 4.23
C THR A 147 -12.12 -20.54 4.45
N GLY A 148 -13.16 -19.72 4.28
CA GLY A 148 -13.09 -18.27 4.34
C GLY A 148 -12.38 -17.66 3.14
N VAL A 149 -12.08 -16.36 3.26
CA VAL A 149 -11.32 -15.61 2.24
C VAL A 149 -9.85 -15.68 2.58
N THR A 150 -9.05 -16.30 1.73
CA THR A 150 -7.62 -16.54 1.98
C THR A 150 -6.70 -15.54 1.31
N SER A 151 -7.15 -14.87 0.25
CA SER A 151 -6.30 -13.95 -0.50
C SER A 151 -7.13 -12.92 -1.27
N VAL A 152 -6.59 -11.73 -1.37
CA VAL A 152 -7.04 -10.70 -2.32
C VAL A 152 -5.82 -10.05 -2.95
N SER A 153 -5.98 -9.59 -4.19
CA SER A 153 -4.92 -8.87 -4.89
C SER A 153 -5.51 -7.79 -5.77
N GLY A 154 -4.71 -6.83 -6.14
CA GLY A 154 -5.13 -5.73 -6.99
C GLY A 154 -3.98 -4.85 -7.42
N LEU A 155 -4.28 -3.82 -8.18
CA LEU A 155 -3.31 -2.84 -8.64
C LEU A 155 -2.81 -2.00 -7.47
N SER A 156 -1.53 -1.71 -7.48
CA SER A 156 -0.89 -0.88 -6.47
C SER A 156 -0.06 0.23 -7.11
N THR A 157 -0.11 1.40 -6.49
CA THR A 157 0.76 2.52 -6.84
C THR A 157 1.48 3.02 -5.61
N LEU A 158 2.68 3.50 -5.78
CA LEU A 158 3.47 4.16 -4.75
C LEU A 158 3.99 5.47 -5.30
N LEU A 159 3.72 6.55 -4.59
CA LEU A 159 4.13 7.90 -4.96
C LEU A 159 4.97 8.49 -3.84
N ILE A 160 6.19 8.90 -4.14
CA ILE A 160 7.07 9.60 -3.20
C ILE A 160 7.25 11.05 -3.66
N THR A 161 6.95 11.98 -2.78
CA THR A 161 7.01 13.43 -3.04
C THR A 161 7.91 14.13 -2.02
N PRO A 162 8.49 15.26 -2.39
CA PRO A 162 9.31 16.03 -1.45
C PRO A 162 8.58 16.45 -0.19
#